data_bf6e6ebb8f1c6db7fdb6b700ffd7ef65
#
_entry.id   bf6e6ebb8f1c6db7fdb6b700ffd7ef65
#
_cell.length_a   1.000
_cell.length_b   1.000
_cell.length_c   1.000
_cell.angle_alpha   90.00
_cell.angle_beta   90.00
_cell.angle_gamma   90.00
#
_symmetry.space_group_name_H-M   'P 1'
#
loop_
_entity.id
_entity.type
_entity.pdbx_description
1 polymer ?
#
loop_
_entity_poly.entity_id
_entity_poly.type
_entity_poly.pdbx_seq_one_letter_code
_entity_poly.pdbx_strand_id
1 'polypeptide(L)'
;MLLLFLCLIYMKNDDFNQKNTLIWTMTDQNKGNKIDIELTEEVADGIYSNLSIISHSNSEFVVDFIRMLPGVPKAKVKSRIVLSPQHAKRLREALNDNINKFESNFGTIEMQDSAPQFPPMNFGPTGEA
;
A
#
# COMPACT_ATOMS: atom_id res chain seq x y z
N MET A 1 49.72 -19.82 12.32
CA MET A 1 48.61 -20.19 11.42
C MET A 1 47.26 -19.77 11.95
N LEU A 2 47.10 -19.41 13.22
CA LEU A 2 45.83 -18.96 13.82
C LEU A 2 45.55 -17.48 13.59
N LEU A 3 46.59 -16.64 13.44
CA LEU A 3 46.44 -15.18 13.26
C LEU A 3 45.92 -14.78 11.86
N LEU A 4 46.22 -15.60 10.85
CA LEU A 4 45.73 -15.35 9.46
C LEU A 4 44.26 -15.65 9.29
N PHE A 5 43.70 -16.56 10.10
CA PHE A 5 42.24 -16.86 10.05
C PHE A 5 41.38 -15.80 10.70
N LEU A 6 41.89 -15.14 11.76
CA LEU A 6 41.20 -14.03 12.40
C LEU A 6 41.16 -12.77 11.53
N CYS A 7 42.23 -12.55 10.72
CA CYS A 7 42.28 -11.40 9.82
C CYS A 7 41.28 -11.53 8.64
N LEU A 8 41.04 -12.76 8.15
CA LEU A 8 40.09 -13.06 7.08
C LEU A 8 38.61 -12.93 7.54
N ILE A 9 38.33 -13.23 8.81
CA ILE A 9 36.98 -13.06 9.37
C ILE A 9 36.68 -11.57 9.65
N TYR A 10 37.71 -10.81 10.04
CA TYR A 10 37.56 -9.37 10.32
C TYR A 10 37.35 -8.56 9.02
N MET A 11 38.04 -8.90 7.93
CA MET A 11 37.83 -8.23 6.63
C MET A 11 36.49 -8.55 5.98
N LYS A 12 35.84 -9.67 6.33
CA LYS A 12 34.52 -10.02 5.77
C LYS A 12 33.36 -9.28 6.43
N ASN A 13 33.54 -8.77 7.66
CA ASN A 13 32.53 -7.99 8.36
C ASN A 13 32.54 -6.50 7.97
N ASP A 14 33.71 -5.96 7.59
CA ASP A 14 33.83 -4.57 7.19
C ASP A 14 33.21 -4.30 5.81
N ASP A 15 33.28 -5.26 4.88
CA ASP A 15 32.66 -5.13 3.55
C ASP A 15 31.13 -5.14 3.61
N PHE A 16 30.53 -5.87 4.56
CA PHE A 16 29.07 -5.89 4.73
C PHE A 16 28.54 -4.56 5.30
N ASN A 17 29.31 -3.97 6.22
CA ASN A 17 28.94 -2.70 6.85
C ASN A 17 29.15 -1.50 5.90
N GLN A 18 30.20 -1.54 5.05
CA GLN A 18 30.46 -0.51 4.06
C GLN A 18 29.40 -0.47 2.94
N LYS A 19 28.91 -1.61 2.49
CA LYS A 19 27.84 -1.66 1.47
C LYS A 19 26.52 -1.13 1.99
N ASN A 20 26.20 -1.39 3.26
CA ASN A 20 24.99 -0.82 3.89
C ASN A 20 25.14 0.70 4.13
N THR A 21 26.31 1.18 4.49
CA THR A 21 26.57 2.62 4.66
C THR A 21 26.50 3.35 3.31
N LEU A 22 26.99 2.75 2.22
CA LEU A 22 26.92 3.33 0.88
C LEU A 22 25.50 3.38 0.32
N ILE A 23 24.65 2.41 0.66
CA ILE A 23 23.22 2.42 0.27
C ILE A 23 22.47 3.57 0.97
N TRP A 24 22.79 3.85 2.22
CA TRP A 24 22.20 4.98 2.96
C TRP A 24 22.71 6.34 2.48
N THR A 25 23.96 6.44 2.02
CA THR A 25 24.53 7.71 1.52
C THR A 25 24.11 8.04 0.08
N MET A 26 23.72 7.05 -0.73
CA MET A 26 23.21 7.31 -2.08
C MET A 26 21.75 7.81 -2.12
N THR A 27 21.00 7.69 -1.01
CA THR A 27 19.62 8.18 -0.94
C THR A 27 19.54 9.66 -0.55
N ASP A 28 20.66 10.32 -0.19
CA ASP A 28 20.64 11.66 0.41
C ASP A 28 21.02 12.79 -0.60
N GLN A 29 21.02 12.53 -1.90
CA GLN A 29 21.34 13.53 -2.92
C GLN A 29 20.11 14.25 -3.49
N ASN A 30 18.90 14.01 -2.95
CA ASN A 30 17.72 14.77 -3.34
C ASN A 30 17.33 15.76 -2.24
N LYS A 31 18.00 16.90 -2.17
CA LYS A 31 17.61 18.08 -1.38
C LYS A 31 16.40 18.80 -1.99
N GLY A 32 15.36 18.05 -2.41
CA GLY A 32 14.07 18.60 -2.76
C GLY A 32 13.10 18.36 -1.60
N ASN A 33 12.61 19.41 -0.99
CA ASN A 33 11.53 19.45 0.02
C ASN A 33 11.24 18.12 0.69
N LYS A 34 11.96 17.81 1.76
CA LYS A 34 11.70 16.63 2.59
C LYS A 34 10.37 16.88 3.29
N ILE A 35 9.35 16.17 2.86
CA ILE A 35 8.04 16.21 3.52
C ILE A 35 8.12 15.21 4.68
N ASP A 36 8.00 15.70 5.90
CA ASP A 36 7.89 14.84 7.07
C ASP A 36 6.47 14.28 7.12
N ILE A 37 6.35 12.96 7.10
CA ILE A 37 5.08 12.24 7.16
C ILE A 37 4.99 11.61 8.55
N GLU A 38 4.01 12.01 9.32
CA GLU A 38 3.72 11.45 10.63
C GLU A 38 2.65 10.35 10.51
N LEU A 39 2.91 9.21 11.12
CA LEU A 39 1.95 8.13 11.29
C LEU A 39 1.58 8.04 12.77
N THR A 40 0.35 8.44 13.11
CA THR A 40 -0.15 8.37 14.49
C THR A 40 -0.47 6.94 14.89
N GLU A 41 -0.42 6.62 16.19
CA GLU A 41 -0.73 5.29 16.71
C GLU A 41 -2.14 4.81 16.31
N GLU A 42 -3.12 5.71 16.28
CA GLU A 42 -4.50 5.41 15.88
C GLU A 42 -4.62 4.92 14.42
N VAL A 43 -3.75 5.39 13.55
CA VAL A 43 -3.75 5.06 12.12
C VAL A 43 -2.80 3.90 11.82
N ALA A 44 -1.80 3.67 12.69
CA ALA A 44 -0.76 2.67 12.48
C ALA A 44 -1.31 1.23 12.44
N ASP A 45 -2.36 0.92 13.21
CA ASP A 45 -3.03 -0.38 13.18
C ASP A 45 -3.69 -0.71 11.84
N GLY A 46 -3.98 0.32 11.04
CA GLY A 46 -4.65 0.19 9.76
C GLY A 46 -6.11 -0.26 9.86
N ILE A 47 -6.78 -0.28 8.71
CA ILE A 47 -8.17 -0.73 8.60
C ILE A 47 -8.22 -1.84 7.56
N TYR A 48 -8.62 -3.04 7.98
CA TYR A 48 -8.81 -4.15 7.05
C TYR A 48 -10.05 -3.91 6.18
N SER A 49 -9.87 -4.02 4.86
CA SER A 49 -10.92 -3.95 3.86
C SER A 49 -10.75 -5.10 2.86
N ASN A 50 -11.86 -5.70 2.43
CA ASN A 50 -11.89 -6.76 1.44
C ASN A 50 -12.77 -6.45 0.23
N LEU A 51 -13.34 -5.23 0.20
CA LEU A 51 -14.10 -4.71 -0.94
C LEU A 51 -13.85 -3.20 -1.04
N SER A 52 -13.76 -2.69 -2.24
CA SER A 52 -13.78 -1.24 -2.49
C SER A 52 -14.79 -0.89 -3.57
N ILE A 53 -15.51 0.21 -3.36
CA ILE A 53 -16.40 0.81 -4.34
C ILE A 53 -15.82 2.15 -4.73
N ILE A 54 -15.75 2.39 -6.03
CA ILE A 54 -15.22 3.65 -6.57
C ILE A 54 -16.32 4.33 -7.36
N SER A 55 -16.60 5.57 -7.00
CA SER A 55 -17.46 6.47 -7.75
C SER A 55 -16.71 7.75 -8.12
N HIS A 56 -17.19 8.47 -9.10
CA HIS A 56 -16.54 9.71 -9.54
C HIS A 56 -17.55 10.73 -10.05
N SER A 57 -17.14 11.99 -9.94
CA SER A 57 -17.73 13.11 -10.65
C SER A 57 -16.70 13.67 -11.65
N ASN A 58 -16.98 14.82 -12.22
CA ASN A 58 -16.01 15.55 -13.06
C ASN A 58 -14.83 16.13 -12.28
N SER A 59 -14.95 16.29 -10.97
CA SER A 59 -13.98 16.96 -10.09
C SER A 59 -13.30 16.02 -9.09
N GLU A 60 -13.91 14.88 -8.74
CA GLU A 60 -13.48 14.04 -7.63
C GLU A 60 -13.70 12.55 -7.89
N PHE A 61 -12.85 11.74 -7.30
CA PHE A 61 -13.02 10.30 -7.12
C PHE A 61 -13.28 10.01 -5.65
N VAL A 62 -14.28 9.21 -5.37
CA VAL A 62 -14.61 8.73 -4.02
C VAL A 62 -14.34 7.25 -3.96
N VAL A 63 -13.46 6.83 -3.07
CA VAL A 63 -13.10 5.41 -2.84
C VAL A 63 -13.61 5.01 -1.46
N ASP A 64 -14.58 4.12 -1.42
CA ASP A 64 -15.14 3.53 -0.21
C ASP A 64 -14.50 2.18 0.06
N PHE A 65 -13.78 2.07 1.16
CA PHE A 65 -13.22 0.82 1.66
C PHE A 65 -14.20 0.14 2.59
N ILE A 66 -14.58 -1.10 2.25
CA ILE A 66 -15.67 -1.82 2.88
C ILE A 66 -15.14 -3.11 3.47
N ARG A 67 -15.65 -3.45 4.65
CA ARG A 67 -15.42 -4.75 5.27
C ARG A 67 -16.70 -5.58 5.21
N MET A 68 -16.63 -6.67 4.45
CA MET A 68 -17.66 -7.71 4.41
C MET A 68 -17.26 -8.84 5.35
N LEU A 69 -18.22 -9.28 6.16
CA LEU A 69 -18.04 -10.42 7.07
C LEU A 69 -19.07 -11.50 6.75
N PRO A 70 -18.66 -12.78 6.73
CA PRO A 70 -19.59 -13.89 6.59
C PRO A 70 -20.68 -13.84 7.67
N GLY A 71 -21.94 -14.08 7.29
CA GLY A 71 -23.06 -14.09 8.22
C GLY A 71 -23.57 -12.70 8.67
N VAL A 72 -22.98 -11.63 8.22
CA VAL A 72 -23.44 -10.26 8.51
C VAL A 72 -24.18 -9.70 7.30
N PRO A 73 -25.50 -9.43 7.38
CA PRO A 73 -26.29 -9.04 6.21
C PRO A 73 -26.01 -7.65 5.68
N LYS A 74 -25.29 -6.81 6.42
CA LYS A 74 -24.95 -5.44 6.04
C LYS A 74 -23.45 -5.23 6.06
N ALA A 75 -22.87 -4.93 4.89
CA ALA A 75 -21.50 -4.45 4.78
C ALA A 75 -21.39 -3.02 5.31
N LYS A 76 -20.28 -2.71 5.97
CA LYS A 76 -20.02 -1.35 6.50
C LYS A 76 -18.86 -0.71 5.77
N VAL A 77 -19.05 0.53 5.32
CA VAL A 77 -17.94 1.39 4.90
C VAL A 77 -17.08 1.68 6.12
N LYS A 78 -15.81 1.35 6.04
CA LYS A 78 -14.82 1.55 7.11
C LYS A 78 -14.03 2.82 6.95
N SER A 79 -13.79 3.22 5.70
CA SER A 79 -13.11 4.46 5.37
C SER A 79 -13.58 4.93 4.00
N ARG A 80 -13.73 6.25 3.86
CA ARG A 80 -14.03 6.93 2.59
C ARG A 80 -12.90 7.91 2.29
N ILE A 81 -12.30 7.78 1.14
CA ILE A 81 -11.21 8.64 0.68
C ILE A 81 -11.67 9.39 -0.57
N VAL A 82 -11.53 10.71 -0.54
CA VAL A 82 -11.83 11.58 -1.68
C VAL A 82 -10.52 12.05 -2.30
N LEU A 83 -10.39 11.87 -3.61
CA LEU A 83 -9.18 12.14 -4.36
C LEU A 83 -9.48 13.08 -5.53
N SER A 84 -8.56 13.99 -5.83
CA SER A 84 -8.59 14.67 -7.12
C SER A 84 -8.34 13.69 -8.27
N PRO A 85 -8.84 13.94 -9.49
CA PRO A 85 -8.62 13.06 -10.63
C PRO A 85 -7.14 12.78 -10.92
N GLN A 86 -6.28 13.79 -10.78
CA GLN A 86 -4.85 13.64 -10.96
C GLN A 86 -4.23 12.72 -9.90
N HIS A 87 -4.69 12.82 -8.65
CA HIS A 87 -4.18 11.96 -7.58
C HIS A 87 -4.67 10.53 -7.72
N ALA A 88 -5.92 10.32 -8.11
CA ALA A 88 -6.46 8.99 -8.41
C ALA A 88 -5.66 8.28 -9.51
N LYS A 89 -5.26 9.01 -10.56
CA LYS A 89 -4.41 8.48 -11.61
C LYS A 89 -3.03 8.07 -11.11
N ARG A 90 -2.38 8.91 -10.28
CA ARG A 90 -1.07 8.60 -9.69
C ARG A 90 -1.14 7.40 -8.74
N LEU A 91 -2.21 7.31 -7.94
CA LEU A 91 -2.44 6.18 -7.03
C LEU A 91 -2.56 4.87 -7.82
N ARG A 92 -3.31 4.86 -8.93
CA ARG A 92 -3.43 3.69 -9.81
C ARG A 92 -2.06 3.23 -10.33
N GLU A 93 -1.24 4.17 -10.81
CA GLU A 93 0.10 3.87 -11.33
C GLU A 93 1.00 3.31 -10.23
N ALA A 94 1.05 3.96 -9.07
CA ALA A 94 1.83 3.50 -7.93
C ALA A 94 1.39 2.12 -7.42
N LEU A 95 0.08 1.84 -7.40
CA LEU A 95 -0.44 0.54 -6.99
C LEU A 95 -0.05 -0.54 -8.01
N ASN A 96 -0.18 -0.26 -9.31
CA ASN A 96 0.21 -1.19 -10.38
C ASN A 96 1.69 -1.54 -10.28
N ASP A 97 2.57 -0.56 -10.08
CA ASP A 97 4.01 -0.80 -9.92
C ASP A 97 4.32 -1.68 -8.69
N ASN A 98 3.61 -1.47 -7.59
CA ASN A 98 3.78 -2.29 -6.39
C ASN A 98 3.26 -3.72 -6.57
N ILE A 99 2.13 -3.90 -7.27
CA ILE A 99 1.63 -5.23 -7.63
C ILE A 99 2.66 -5.97 -8.49
N ASN A 100 3.19 -5.34 -9.52
CA ASN A 100 4.21 -5.94 -10.38
C ASN A 100 5.47 -6.36 -9.60
N LYS A 101 5.91 -5.53 -8.65
CA LYS A 101 7.03 -5.87 -7.76
C LYS A 101 6.71 -7.04 -6.85
N PHE A 102 5.49 -7.08 -6.31
CA PHE A 102 5.03 -8.19 -5.49
C PHE A 102 5.03 -9.50 -6.30
N GLU A 103 4.41 -9.50 -7.46
CA GLU A 103 4.31 -10.69 -8.32
C GLU A 103 5.69 -11.18 -8.79
N SER A 104 6.63 -10.28 -9.03
CA SER A 104 8.00 -10.64 -9.39
C SER A 104 8.74 -11.36 -8.26
N ASN A 105 8.42 -11.08 -6.99
CA ASN A 105 9.10 -11.65 -5.84
C ASN A 105 8.38 -12.88 -5.26
N PHE A 106 7.05 -12.90 -5.34
CA PHE A 106 6.22 -13.87 -4.63
C PHE A 106 5.34 -14.72 -5.55
N GLY A 107 5.33 -14.44 -6.86
CA GLY A 107 4.49 -15.10 -7.84
C GLY A 107 3.18 -14.36 -8.12
N THR A 108 2.52 -14.75 -9.21
CA THR A 108 1.30 -14.11 -9.71
C THR A 108 0.17 -14.18 -8.69
N ILE A 109 -0.54 -13.07 -8.53
CA ILE A 109 -1.72 -12.99 -7.68
C ILE A 109 -2.88 -13.70 -8.41
N GLU A 110 -3.29 -14.85 -7.89
CA GLU A 110 -4.43 -15.60 -8.40
C GLU A 110 -5.74 -14.83 -8.14
N MET A 111 -6.34 -14.30 -9.19
CA MET A 111 -7.69 -13.74 -9.11
C MET A 111 -8.68 -14.89 -9.13
N GLN A 112 -9.38 -15.12 -8.01
CA GLN A 112 -10.48 -16.07 -8.03
C GLN A 112 -11.59 -15.53 -8.94
N ASP A 113 -11.83 -16.17 -10.08
CA ASP A 113 -12.84 -15.79 -11.10
C ASP A 113 -14.30 -15.90 -10.60
N SER A 114 -14.53 -16.31 -9.38
CA SER A 114 -15.82 -16.16 -8.75
C SER A 114 -15.99 -14.70 -8.31
N ALA A 115 -16.36 -13.85 -9.28
CA ALA A 115 -16.98 -12.58 -8.92
C ALA A 115 -18.09 -12.93 -7.91
N PRO A 116 -18.00 -12.49 -6.64
CA PRO A 116 -19.09 -12.70 -5.74
C PRO A 116 -20.33 -12.11 -6.43
N GLN A 117 -21.37 -12.91 -6.65
CA GLN A 117 -22.64 -12.41 -7.17
C GLN A 117 -23.19 -11.49 -6.08
N PHE A 118 -22.80 -10.23 -6.15
CA PHE A 118 -23.37 -9.21 -5.27
C PHE A 118 -24.82 -9.06 -5.66
N PRO A 119 -25.78 -9.24 -4.74
CA PRO A 119 -27.14 -8.82 -4.99
C PRO A 119 -27.11 -7.33 -5.37
N PRO A 120 -28.05 -6.86 -6.21
CA PRO A 120 -28.07 -5.46 -6.64
C PRO A 120 -27.98 -4.56 -5.42
N MET A 121 -26.93 -3.72 -5.39
CA MET A 121 -26.71 -2.82 -4.27
C MET A 121 -27.75 -1.71 -4.32
N ASN A 122 -28.70 -1.79 -3.41
CA ASN A 122 -29.69 -0.75 -3.24
C ASN A 122 -29.03 0.37 -2.40
N PHE A 123 -28.57 1.41 -3.07
CA PHE A 123 -28.22 2.65 -2.40
C PHE A 123 -29.54 3.26 -1.90
N GLY A 124 -29.81 3.18 -0.62
CA GLY A 124 -30.99 3.80 -0.03
C GLY A 124 -31.13 5.26 -0.46
N PRO A 125 -32.33 5.84 -0.38
CA PRO A 125 -32.58 7.18 -0.87
C PRO A 125 -31.56 8.14 -0.27
N THR A 126 -30.88 8.88 -1.15
CA THR A 126 -30.09 10.05 -0.75
C THR A 126 -31.04 10.97 0.02
N GLY A 127 -30.83 11.08 1.34
CA GLY A 127 -31.65 11.96 2.16
C GLY A 127 -31.66 13.34 1.54
N GLU A 128 -32.86 13.78 1.12
CA GLU A 128 -33.11 15.17 0.84
C GLU A 128 -32.86 15.95 2.14
N ALA A 129 -31.95 16.91 2.01
CA ALA A 129 -31.75 17.94 3.04
C ALA A 129 -32.79 19.04 2.88
#